data_5e1d05b11badf8092436f32dddf89ea2
#
_entry.id   5e1d05b11badf8092436f32dddf89ea2
#
_cell.length_a   1.000
_cell.length_b   1.000
_cell.length_c   1.000
_cell.angle_alpha   90.00
_cell.angle_beta   90.00
_cell.angle_gamma   90.00
#
_symmetry.space_group_name_H-M   'P 1'
#
loop_
_entity.id
_entity.type
_entity.pdbx_description
1 polymer ?
#
loop_
_entity_poly.entity_id
_entity_poly.type
_entity_poly.pdbx_seq_one_letter_code
_entity_poly.pdbx_strand_id
1 'polypeptide(L)'
;MAGSIGRVMTADDHVLARDLAEEAGRRLLGLRARGGDPDVLRKAGDRLSHEFLVAELAGKRPHDAVLSEEGIDDKARLSADRVWIVDPLDGTREFGEVGRADWAVHVALWERDKGGLTAGAVALPAQGTVLDTANPPEGPSGQPQPPDKPLKLVVSRSRAPQLVYDVASIIDAVLVPCGSAGAKVATVLTGQTDAYLHAGGFYEWDTAAPVAVAVKAGFHVSRIDGSDVRYNRDNPLLPDILVCRPAIAGLLLEAIREATHAI
;
A
#
# COMPACT_ATOMS: atom_id res chain seq x y z
N MET A 1 -19.73 42.37 15.81
CA MET A 1 -18.41 41.79 16.05
C MET A 1 -18.56 40.27 16.11
N ALA A 2 -18.32 39.60 14.97
CA ALA A 2 -18.37 38.17 14.88
C ALA A 2 -17.00 37.62 15.30
N GLY A 3 -16.97 36.89 16.41
CA GLY A 3 -15.77 36.27 16.94
C GLY A 3 -15.23 35.21 15.95
N SER A 4 -13.98 35.41 15.57
CA SER A 4 -13.18 34.38 14.88
C SER A 4 -13.07 33.18 15.79
N ILE A 5 -13.82 32.11 15.48
CA ILE A 5 -13.60 30.80 16.06
C ILE A 5 -12.24 30.35 15.55
N GLY A 6 -11.25 30.35 16.44
CA GLY A 6 -9.91 29.90 16.15
C GLY A 6 -9.96 28.48 15.55
N ARG A 7 -9.50 28.35 14.32
CA ARG A 7 -9.29 27.06 13.65
C ARG A 7 -8.29 26.30 14.51
N VAL A 8 -8.79 25.31 15.27
CA VAL A 8 -7.91 24.34 15.92
C VAL A 8 -7.06 23.78 14.78
N MET A 9 -5.75 23.98 14.84
CA MET A 9 -4.84 23.39 13.87
C MET A 9 -4.93 21.86 14.06
N THR A 10 -5.74 21.23 13.22
CA THR A 10 -5.71 19.78 13.10
C THR A 10 -4.33 19.39 12.60
N ALA A 11 -3.72 18.37 13.21
CA ALA A 11 -2.47 17.82 12.72
C ALA A 11 -2.60 17.52 11.22
N ASP A 12 -1.55 17.78 10.46
CA ASP A 12 -1.47 17.50 9.03
C ASP A 12 -1.82 16.02 8.81
N ASP A 13 -2.72 15.72 7.88
CA ASP A 13 -3.18 14.35 7.61
C ASP A 13 -2.05 13.45 7.11
N HIS A 14 -1.05 14.00 6.45
CA HIS A 14 0.15 13.25 6.08
C HIS A 14 0.93 12.80 7.32
N VAL A 15 1.12 13.70 8.28
CA VAL A 15 1.79 13.40 9.56
C VAL A 15 0.95 12.42 10.38
N LEU A 16 -0.37 12.60 10.40
CA LEU A 16 -1.28 11.70 11.11
C LEU A 16 -1.21 10.28 10.54
N ALA A 17 -1.24 10.12 9.22
CA ALA A 17 -1.11 8.81 8.59
C ALA A 17 0.19 8.11 9.00
N ARG A 18 1.32 8.84 8.95
CA ARG A 18 2.63 8.33 9.37
C ARG A 18 2.63 7.90 10.83
N ASP A 19 2.21 8.79 11.74
CA ASP A 19 2.28 8.56 13.18
C ASP A 19 1.39 7.36 13.60
N LEU A 20 0.22 7.20 12.96
CA LEU A 20 -0.67 6.07 13.18
C LEU A 20 -0.06 4.76 12.68
N ALA A 21 0.48 4.74 11.46
CA ALA A 21 1.10 3.54 10.89
C ALA A 21 2.34 3.10 11.72
N GLU A 22 3.17 4.05 12.13
CA GLU A 22 4.36 3.80 12.94
C GLU A 22 4.00 3.25 14.33
N GLU A 23 3.04 3.87 15.01
CA GLU A 23 2.63 3.42 16.36
C GLU A 23 1.93 2.06 16.32
N ALA A 24 1.07 1.80 15.32
CA ALA A 24 0.48 0.47 15.10
C ALA A 24 1.57 -0.57 14.88
N GLY A 25 2.56 -0.26 14.04
CA GLY A 25 3.72 -1.11 13.80
C GLY A 25 4.54 -1.41 15.05
N ARG A 26 4.78 -0.40 15.91
CA ARG A 26 5.48 -0.57 17.18
C ARG A 26 4.73 -1.51 18.12
N ARG A 27 3.40 -1.41 18.18
CA ARG A 27 2.55 -2.32 18.98
C ARG A 27 2.62 -3.75 18.47
N LEU A 28 2.59 -3.93 17.15
CA LEU A 28 2.72 -5.24 16.50
C LEU A 28 4.09 -5.88 16.78
N LEU A 29 5.18 -5.11 16.75
CA LEU A 29 6.50 -5.61 17.16
C LEU A 29 6.52 -6.06 18.63
N GLY A 30 5.91 -5.28 19.52
CA GLY A 30 5.78 -5.65 20.92
C GLY A 30 4.96 -6.92 21.16
N LEU A 31 3.90 -7.13 20.38
CA LEU A 31 3.12 -8.37 20.40
C LEU A 31 3.95 -9.55 19.88
N ARG A 32 4.59 -9.39 18.71
CA ARG A 32 5.40 -10.43 18.07
C ARG A 32 6.57 -10.88 18.93
N ALA A 33 7.19 -9.97 19.68
CA ALA A 33 8.31 -10.28 20.58
C ALA A 33 7.93 -11.23 21.75
N ARG A 34 6.64 -11.34 22.08
CA ARG A 34 6.16 -12.29 23.11
C ARG A 34 6.18 -13.73 22.61
N GLY A 35 6.25 -13.94 21.27
CA GLY A 35 6.19 -15.26 20.67
C GLY A 35 4.83 -15.93 20.83
N GLY A 36 4.77 -17.22 20.54
CA GLY A 36 3.57 -18.04 20.68
C GLY A 36 3.20 -18.75 19.40
N ASP A 37 2.00 -19.34 19.38
CA ASP A 37 1.45 -19.99 18.22
C ASP A 37 1.23 -18.99 17.07
N PRO A 38 1.70 -19.29 15.85
CA PRO A 38 1.61 -18.36 14.72
C PRO A 38 0.18 -17.94 14.37
N ASP A 39 -0.81 -18.84 14.46
CA ASP A 39 -2.19 -18.50 14.09
C ASP A 39 -2.86 -17.64 15.16
N VAL A 40 -2.53 -17.86 16.43
CA VAL A 40 -2.97 -17.00 17.54
C VAL A 40 -2.34 -15.60 17.41
N LEU A 41 -1.04 -15.58 17.06
CA LEU A 41 -0.29 -14.33 16.92
C LEU A 41 -0.85 -13.48 15.76
N ARG A 42 -1.17 -14.08 14.61
CA ARG A 42 -1.78 -13.42 13.44
C ARG A 42 -3.08 -12.73 13.83
N LYS A 43 -4.05 -13.50 14.35
CA LYS A 43 -5.36 -12.99 14.78
C LYS A 43 -5.24 -11.89 15.85
N ALA A 44 -4.30 -12.03 16.77
CA ALA A 44 -4.06 -11.02 17.79
C ALA A 44 -3.44 -9.75 17.21
N GLY A 45 -2.59 -9.89 16.18
CA GLY A 45 -1.98 -8.77 15.46
C GLY A 45 -3.01 -7.95 14.70
N ASP A 46 -3.81 -8.63 13.86
CA ASP A 46 -4.89 -8.01 13.08
C ASP A 46 -5.81 -7.20 14.02
N ARG A 47 -6.31 -7.84 15.07
CA ARG A 47 -7.20 -7.20 16.04
C ARG A 47 -6.55 -6.04 16.79
N LEU A 48 -5.32 -6.20 17.30
CA LEU A 48 -4.61 -5.17 18.08
C LEU A 48 -4.41 -3.90 17.24
N SER A 49 -3.98 -4.07 16.00
CA SER A 49 -3.72 -2.95 15.11
C SER A 49 -5.02 -2.28 14.65
N HIS A 50 -6.04 -3.07 14.30
CA HIS A 50 -7.35 -2.57 13.91
C HIS A 50 -8.00 -1.73 15.02
N GLU A 51 -8.13 -2.28 16.23
CA GLU A 51 -8.74 -1.59 17.37
C GLU A 51 -8.03 -0.26 17.65
N PHE A 52 -6.70 -0.25 17.58
CA PHE A 52 -5.92 0.96 17.77
C PHE A 52 -6.19 2.00 16.67
N LEU A 53 -6.06 1.63 15.39
CA LEU A 53 -6.22 2.56 14.28
C LEU A 53 -7.61 3.19 14.24
N VAL A 54 -8.66 2.37 14.41
CA VAL A 54 -10.04 2.84 14.41
C VAL A 54 -10.33 3.77 15.58
N ALA A 55 -9.87 3.45 16.79
CA ALA A 55 -10.06 4.30 17.97
C ALA A 55 -9.36 5.66 17.83
N GLU A 56 -8.12 5.68 17.33
CA GLU A 56 -7.37 6.91 17.12
C GLU A 56 -7.99 7.79 16.03
N LEU A 57 -8.42 7.17 14.92
CA LEU A 57 -9.11 7.89 13.85
C LEU A 57 -10.44 8.48 14.33
N ALA A 58 -11.24 7.71 15.07
CA ALA A 58 -12.49 8.20 15.65
C ALA A 58 -12.27 9.39 16.61
N GLY A 59 -11.18 9.38 17.37
CA GLY A 59 -10.85 10.49 18.28
C GLY A 59 -10.29 11.73 17.56
N LYS A 60 -9.46 11.54 16.55
CA LYS A 60 -8.74 12.63 15.85
C LYS A 60 -9.48 13.17 14.63
N ARG A 61 -10.33 12.37 14.02
CA ARG A 61 -11.11 12.66 12.80
C ARG A 61 -12.55 12.16 12.92
N PRO A 62 -13.33 12.65 13.91
CA PRO A 62 -14.66 12.11 14.25
C PRO A 62 -15.71 12.26 13.14
N HIS A 63 -15.42 13.04 12.09
CA HIS A 63 -16.33 13.26 10.96
C HIS A 63 -15.90 12.49 9.70
N ASP A 64 -14.74 11.82 9.74
CA ASP A 64 -14.25 11.03 8.61
C ASP A 64 -14.76 9.58 8.72
N ALA A 65 -15.03 8.96 7.60
CA ALA A 65 -15.34 7.53 7.55
C ALA A 65 -14.06 6.69 7.55
N VAL A 66 -14.20 5.40 7.88
CA VAL A 66 -13.08 4.44 7.87
C VAL A 66 -13.50 3.19 7.08
N LEU A 67 -12.64 2.76 6.16
CA LEU A 67 -12.67 1.45 5.51
C LEU A 67 -11.46 0.67 5.99
N SER A 68 -11.67 -0.45 6.65
CA SER A 68 -10.61 -1.30 7.21
C SER A 68 -10.82 -2.76 6.82
N GLU A 69 -9.74 -3.51 6.56
CA GLU A 69 -9.79 -4.94 6.29
C GLU A 69 -10.56 -5.72 7.36
N GLU A 70 -10.28 -5.43 8.62
CA GLU A 70 -10.85 -6.12 9.78
C GLU A 70 -12.19 -5.55 10.25
N GLY A 71 -12.71 -4.51 9.57
CA GLY A 71 -13.94 -3.82 9.92
C GLY A 71 -15.13 -4.23 9.05
N ILE A 72 -16.33 -3.97 9.58
CA ILE A 72 -17.55 -4.05 8.76
C ILE A 72 -17.53 -2.84 7.81
N ASP A 73 -17.67 -3.09 6.50
CA ASP A 73 -17.76 -2.03 5.48
C ASP A 73 -19.08 -1.25 5.63
N ASP A 74 -19.04 -0.14 6.35
CA ASP A 74 -20.16 0.78 6.42
C ASP A 74 -20.25 1.59 5.11
N LYS A 75 -21.27 1.32 4.32
CA LYS A 75 -21.52 1.98 3.04
C LYS A 75 -21.80 3.48 3.15
N ALA A 76 -22.04 4.01 4.34
CA ALA A 76 -22.11 5.45 4.57
C ALA A 76 -20.82 6.17 4.13
N ARG A 77 -19.66 5.48 4.12
CA ARG A 77 -18.40 6.00 3.56
C ARG A 77 -18.53 6.48 2.12
N LEU A 78 -19.41 5.88 1.32
CA LEU A 78 -19.62 6.28 -0.08
C LEU A 78 -20.22 7.68 -0.22
N SER A 79 -20.82 8.21 0.84
CA SER A 79 -21.36 9.58 0.91
C SER A 79 -20.46 10.53 1.71
N ALA A 80 -19.43 10.02 2.40
CA ALA A 80 -18.50 10.83 3.17
C ALA A 80 -17.54 11.61 2.25
N ASP A 81 -17.13 12.79 2.68
CA ASP A 81 -16.16 13.62 1.95
C ASP A 81 -14.73 13.10 2.14
N ARG A 82 -14.47 12.41 3.25
CA ARG A 82 -13.16 11.90 3.64
C ARG A 82 -13.28 10.48 4.15
N VAL A 83 -12.41 9.61 3.66
CA VAL A 83 -12.40 8.18 4.03
C VAL A 83 -10.97 7.73 4.29
N TRP A 84 -10.71 7.27 5.51
CA TRP A 84 -9.46 6.59 5.85
C TRP A 84 -9.57 5.13 5.41
N ILE A 85 -8.62 4.69 4.59
CA ILE A 85 -8.52 3.32 4.11
C ILE A 85 -7.30 2.71 4.78
N VAL A 86 -7.52 1.68 5.61
CA VAL A 86 -6.47 1.10 6.44
C VAL A 86 -6.37 -0.42 6.28
N ASP A 87 -5.14 -0.91 6.20
CA ASP A 87 -4.80 -2.31 6.40
C ASP A 87 -4.01 -2.41 7.71
N PRO A 88 -4.63 -2.97 8.75
CA PRO A 88 -4.01 -3.08 10.07
C PRO A 88 -2.76 -3.96 10.09
N LEU A 89 -2.68 -4.97 9.22
CA LEU A 89 -1.54 -5.88 9.15
C LEU A 89 -1.44 -6.56 7.77
N ASP A 90 -0.98 -5.83 6.76
CA ASP A 90 -0.66 -6.40 5.45
C ASP A 90 0.50 -7.40 5.56
N GLY A 91 0.26 -8.61 5.09
CA GLY A 91 1.19 -9.72 5.24
C GLY A 91 1.06 -10.44 6.58
N THR A 92 -0.16 -10.70 7.02
CA THR A 92 -0.48 -11.45 8.24
C THR A 92 0.25 -12.79 8.32
N ARG A 93 0.45 -13.47 7.18
CA ARG A 93 1.25 -14.69 7.10
C ARG A 93 2.71 -14.43 7.50
N GLU A 94 3.33 -13.43 6.90
CA GLU A 94 4.73 -13.05 7.14
C GLU A 94 4.92 -12.56 8.58
N PHE A 95 3.94 -11.88 9.14
CA PHE A 95 3.94 -11.50 10.55
C PHE A 95 4.02 -12.70 11.49
N GLY A 96 3.31 -13.79 11.19
CA GLY A 96 3.35 -15.04 11.96
C GLY A 96 4.62 -15.88 11.74
N GLU A 97 5.41 -15.63 10.69
CA GLU A 97 6.63 -16.38 10.39
C GLU A 97 7.85 -15.73 11.07
N VAL A 98 8.57 -16.49 11.92
CA VAL A 98 9.78 -16.00 12.61
C VAL A 98 10.83 -15.54 11.60
N GLY A 99 11.44 -14.38 11.86
CA GLY A 99 12.53 -13.84 11.01
C GLY A 99 12.04 -13.10 9.76
N ARG A 100 10.75 -13.13 9.41
CA ARG A 100 10.22 -12.37 8.28
C ARG A 100 10.10 -10.88 8.64
N ALA A 101 10.42 -10.03 7.66
CA ALA A 101 10.37 -8.57 7.81
C ALA A 101 9.52 -7.88 6.74
N ASP A 102 8.88 -8.65 5.86
CA ASP A 102 8.10 -8.19 4.72
C ASP A 102 6.59 -8.20 5.01
N TRP A 103 6.21 -7.55 6.09
CA TRP A 103 4.84 -7.23 6.50
C TRP A 103 4.75 -5.75 6.86
N ALA A 104 3.56 -5.17 6.76
CA ALA A 104 3.37 -3.73 6.84
C ALA A 104 2.09 -3.34 7.60
N VAL A 105 1.95 -2.04 7.90
CA VAL A 105 0.71 -1.38 8.30
C VAL A 105 0.43 -0.27 7.29
N HIS A 106 -0.79 -0.18 6.80
CA HIS A 106 -1.21 0.81 5.82
C HIS A 106 -2.22 1.79 6.42
N VAL A 107 -1.99 3.08 6.23
CA VAL A 107 -2.95 4.14 6.57
C VAL A 107 -2.99 5.11 5.40
N ALA A 108 -4.15 5.27 4.76
CA ALA A 108 -4.35 6.21 3.66
C ALA A 108 -5.61 7.06 3.87
N LEU A 109 -5.62 8.27 3.31
CA LEU A 109 -6.77 9.14 3.24
C LEU A 109 -7.18 9.33 1.78
N TRP A 110 -8.45 9.09 1.50
CA TRP A 110 -9.13 9.46 0.27
C TRP A 110 -10.03 10.67 0.50
N GLU A 111 -10.02 11.64 -0.42
CA GLU A 111 -10.85 12.84 -0.35
C GLU A 111 -11.67 13.00 -1.63
N ARG A 112 -12.97 13.27 -1.44
CA ARG A 112 -13.95 13.39 -2.53
C ARG A 112 -13.64 14.57 -3.45
N ASP A 113 -13.34 15.73 -2.89
CA ASP A 113 -13.07 16.97 -3.65
C ASP A 113 -11.76 16.89 -4.45
N LYS A 114 -10.84 16.02 -4.07
CA LYS A 114 -9.62 15.70 -4.79
C LYS A 114 -9.80 14.51 -5.75
N GLY A 115 -10.88 13.74 -5.57
CA GLY A 115 -11.19 12.57 -6.38
C GLY A 115 -10.20 11.41 -6.20
N GLY A 116 -9.42 11.39 -5.09
CA GLY A 116 -8.35 10.42 -4.92
C GLY A 116 -7.70 10.41 -3.55
N LEU A 117 -6.60 9.66 -3.47
CA LEU A 117 -5.76 9.57 -2.27
C LEU A 117 -4.95 10.86 -2.10
N THR A 118 -4.98 11.42 -0.90
CA THR A 118 -4.28 12.68 -0.58
C THR A 118 -3.16 12.48 0.42
N ALA A 119 -3.30 11.56 1.37
CA ALA A 119 -2.27 11.22 2.32
C ALA A 119 -2.11 9.70 2.43
N GLY A 120 -0.94 9.25 2.85
CA GLY A 120 -0.70 7.83 3.07
C GLY A 120 0.64 7.56 3.75
N ALA A 121 0.68 6.44 4.47
CA ALA A 121 1.87 5.90 5.09
C ALA A 121 1.88 4.38 5.09
N VAL A 122 3.03 3.81 4.80
CA VAL A 122 3.35 2.39 4.86
C VAL A 122 4.44 2.21 5.90
N ALA A 123 4.10 1.67 7.06
CA ALA A 123 5.10 1.27 8.02
C ALA A 123 5.56 -0.16 7.74
N LEU A 124 6.86 -0.38 7.75
CA LEU A 124 7.54 -1.68 7.67
C LEU A 124 8.26 -1.92 9.00
N PRO A 125 7.53 -2.31 10.06
CA PRO A 125 8.05 -2.21 11.42
C PRO A 125 9.27 -3.08 11.66
N ALA A 126 9.30 -4.29 11.09
CA ALA A 126 10.43 -5.20 11.23
C ALA A 126 11.68 -4.76 10.45
N GLN A 127 11.56 -3.76 9.58
CA GLN A 127 12.66 -3.11 8.85
C GLN A 127 13.03 -1.75 9.46
N GLY A 128 12.28 -1.27 10.48
CA GLY A 128 12.48 0.04 11.09
C GLY A 128 12.26 1.21 10.13
N THR A 129 11.36 1.04 9.14
CA THR A 129 11.14 2.01 8.06
C THR A 129 9.68 2.42 7.99
N VAL A 130 9.42 3.69 7.74
CA VAL A 130 8.11 4.22 7.35
C VAL A 130 8.29 5.02 6.06
N LEU A 131 7.48 4.71 5.05
CA LEU A 131 7.39 5.47 3.81
C LEU A 131 6.07 6.24 3.86
N ASP A 132 6.11 7.55 3.66
CA ASP A 132 4.94 8.39 3.84
C ASP A 132 4.87 9.56 2.85
N THR A 133 3.72 10.18 2.76
CA THR A 133 3.46 11.31 1.87
C THR A 133 3.87 12.66 2.47
N ALA A 134 4.20 12.73 3.78
CA ALA A 134 4.76 13.94 4.39
C ALA A 134 6.21 14.16 3.95
N ASN A 135 6.97 13.04 3.91
CA ASN A 135 8.35 12.99 3.47
C ASN A 135 8.50 11.84 2.47
N PRO A 136 8.01 12.01 1.24
CA PRO A 136 8.05 10.95 0.26
C PRO A 136 9.48 10.51 -0.03
N PRO A 137 9.73 9.23 -0.31
CA PRO A 137 11.04 8.76 -0.73
C PRO A 137 11.50 9.52 -1.97
N GLU A 138 12.82 9.61 -2.16
CA GLU A 138 13.37 10.20 -3.38
C GLU A 138 12.77 9.50 -4.60
N GLY A 139 12.23 10.30 -5.50
CA GLY A 139 11.62 9.81 -6.73
C GLY A 139 12.63 9.08 -7.61
N PRO A 140 12.14 8.30 -8.57
CA PRO A 140 13.01 7.62 -9.51
C PRO A 140 13.85 8.68 -10.23
N SER A 141 15.14 8.76 -9.92
CA SER A 141 16.06 9.58 -10.69
C SER A 141 15.87 9.19 -12.16
N GLY A 142 15.58 10.14 -13.04
CA GLY A 142 15.24 9.90 -14.45
C GLY A 142 16.36 9.26 -15.29
N GLN A 143 17.30 8.59 -14.65
CA GLN A 143 18.33 7.82 -15.32
C GLN A 143 17.75 6.47 -15.75
N PRO A 144 17.82 6.15 -17.05
CA PRO A 144 17.52 4.81 -17.51
C PRO A 144 18.42 3.81 -16.77
N GLN A 145 17.85 2.65 -16.43
CA GLN A 145 18.65 1.55 -15.93
C GLN A 145 19.77 1.25 -16.92
N PRO A 146 21.00 0.97 -16.47
CA PRO A 146 22.04 0.50 -17.38
C PRO A 146 21.49 -0.65 -18.23
N PRO A 147 21.65 -0.61 -19.56
CA PRO A 147 21.08 -1.61 -20.48
C PRO A 147 21.55 -3.05 -20.22
N ASP A 148 22.52 -3.24 -19.35
CA ASP A 148 23.19 -4.51 -19.11
C ASP A 148 22.63 -5.32 -17.91
N LYS A 149 21.56 -4.85 -17.26
CA LYS A 149 20.94 -5.59 -16.14
C LYS A 149 19.49 -5.89 -16.43
N PRO A 150 19.05 -7.15 -16.25
CA PRO A 150 17.64 -7.50 -16.37
C PRO A 150 16.79 -6.74 -15.34
N LEU A 151 15.59 -6.33 -15.73
CA LEU A 151 14.63 -5.73 -14.83
C LEU A 151 14.25 -6.70 -13.72
N LYS A 152 14.00 -6.18 -12.53
CA LYS A 152 13.53 -6.96 -11.39
C LYS A 152 12.07 -6.66 -11.12
N LEU A 153 11.21 -7.66 -11.31
CA LEU A 153 9.79 -7.58 -10.96
C LEU A 153 9.57 -8.21 -9.59
N VAL A 154 9.11 -7.44 -8.62
CA VAL A 154 8.72 -8.00 -7.33
C VAL A 154 7.35 -8.68 -7.43
N VAL A 155 7.24 -9.88 -6.86
CA VAL A 155 6.06 -10.74 -6.99
C VAL A 155 5.62 -11.29 -5.65
N SER A 156 4.36 -11.74 -5.57
CA SER A 156 3.89 -12.45 -4.39
C SER A 156 4.66 -13.76 -4.22
N ARG A 157 5.20 -13.97 -3.04
CA ARG A 157 5.93 -15.20 -2.68
C ARG A 157 5.10 -16.47 -2.83
N SER A 158 3.81 -16.38 -2.57
CA SER A 158 2.92 -17.55 -2.49
C SER A 158 1.83 -17.60 -3.56
N ARG A 159 1.53 -16.50 -4.22
CA ARG A 159 0.39 -16.38 -5.15
C ARG A 159 0.73 -15.43 -6.30
N ALA A 160 1.91 -15.59 -6.91
CA ALA A 160 2.25 -14.82 -8.10
C ALA A 160 1.31 -15.22 -9.26
N PRO A 161 0.61 -14.28 -9.90
CA PRO A 161 -0.25 -14.57 -11.04
C PRO A 161 0.55 -15.07 -12.25
N GLN A 162 -0.03 -15.93 -13.09
CA GLN A 162 0.62 -16.43 -14.31
C GLN A 162 1.06 -15.26 -15.22
N LEU A 163 0.23 -14.23 -15.35
CA LEU A 163 0.57 -13.03 -16.13
C LEU A 163 1.95 -12.46 -15.80
N VAL A 164 2.38 -12.51 -14.52
CA VAL A 164 3.68 -11.96 -14.13
C VAL A 164 4.84 -12.80 -14.66
N TYR A 165 4.68 -14.12 -14.72
CA TYR A 165 5.67 -15.02 -15.33
C TYR A 165 5.76 -14.80 -16.84
N ASP A 166 4.60 -14.62 -17.50
CA ASP A 166 4.54 -14.38 -18.94
C ASP A 166 5.20 -13.04 -19.30
N VAL A 167 4.86 -11.98 -18.59
CA VAL A 167 5.49 -10.66 -18.76
C VAL A 167 7.01 -10.73 -18.50
N ALA A 168 7.43 -11.40 -17.42
CA ALA A 168 8.86 -11.55 -17.12
C ALA A 168 9.61 -12.30 -18.25
N SER A 169 8.98 -13.30 -18.86
CA SER A 169 9.55 -14.03 -20.00
C SER A 169 9.68 -13.15 -21.25
N ILE A 170 8.69 -12.29 -21.52
CA ILE A 170 8.68 -11.39 -22.68
C ILE A 170 9.82 -10.37 -22.61
N ILE A 171 10.06 -9.80 -21.41
CA ILE A 171 11.04 -8.72 -21.25
C ILE A 171 12.37 -9.18 -20.61
N ASP A 172 12.59 -10.48 -20.48
CA ASP A 172 13.78 -11.09 -19.82
C ASP A 172 14.04 -10.52 -18.42
N ALA A 173 12.97 -10.46 -17.59
CA ALA A 173 13.04 -9.92 -16.24
C ALA A 173 13.25 -11.00 -15.18
N VAL A 174 13.89 -10.62 -14.08
CA VAL A 174 14.09 -11.46 -12.90
C VAL A 174 12.95 -11.27 -11.91
N LEU A 175 12.36 -12.35 -11.41
CA LEU A 175 11.31 -12.32 -10.39
C LEU A 175 11.91 -12.32 -8.99
N VAL A 176 11.47 -11.40 -8.14
CA VAL A 176 11.92 -11.26 -6.74
C VAL A 176 10.73 -11.52 -5.82
N PRO A 177 10.67 -12.66 -5.12
CA PRO A 177 9.56 -12.96 -4.23
C PRO A 177 9.60 -12.12 -2.94
N CYS A 178 8.44 -11.54 -2.58
CA CYS A 178 8.26 -10.75 -1.37
C CYS A 178 6.86 -10.99 -0.79
N GLY A 179 6.66 -10.72 0.50
CA GLY A 179 5.40 -10.89 1.21
C GLY A 179 4.37 -9.82 0.88
N SER A 180 3.99 -9.02 1.82
CA SER A 180 2.91 -8.00 1.77
C SER A 180 2.91 -7.12 0.52
N ALA A 181 1.77 -6.52 0.18
CA ALA A 181 1.66 -5.58 -0.93
C ALA A 181 2.48 -4.30 -0.66
N GLY A 182 2.40 -3.78 0.57
CA GLY A 182 3.19 -2.62 0.98
C GLY A 182 4.69 -2.86 0.93
N ALA A 183 5.15 -4.04 1.39
CA ALA A 183 6.57 -4.39 1.30
C ALA A 183 7.03 -4.50 -0.17
N LYS A 184 6.20 -5.05 -1.07
CA LYS A 184 6.51 -5.10 -2.51
C LYS A 184 6.66 -3.70 -3.11
N VAL A 185 5.68 -2.83 -2.90
CA VAL A 185 5.77 -1.45 -3.39
C VAL A 185 6.97 -0.73 -2.78
N ALA A 186 7.25 -0.94 -1.48
CA ALA A 186 8.42 -0.35 -0.82
C ALA A 186 9.74 -0.75 -1.51
N THR A 187 9.90 -1.99 -1.99
CA THR A 187 11.11 -2.39 -2.74
C THR A 187 11.26 -1.61 -4.06
N VAL A 188 10.14 -1.26 -4.71
CA VAL A 188 10.16 -0.41 -5.91
C VAL A 188 10.56 1.01 -5.55
N LEU A 189 9.94 1.58 -4.50
CA LEU A 189 10.19 2.96 -4.07
C LEU A 189 11.62 3.18 -3.58
N THR A 190 12.26 2.15 -3.04
CA THR A 190 13.65 2.19 -2.56
C THR A 190 14.68 1.72 -3.60
N GLY A 191 14.25 1.39 -4.83
CA GLY A 191 15.15 1.00 -5.92
C GLY A 191 15.74 -0.42 -5.79
N GLN A 192 15.22 -1.26 -4.91
CA GLN A 192 15.63 -2.66 -4.77
C GLN A 192 15.09 -3.51 -5.92
N THR A 193 13.90 -3.15 -6.41
CA THR A 193 13.24 -3.74 -7.59
C THR A 193 12.75 -2.62 -8.52
N ASP A 194 12.35 -2.96 -9.74
CA ASP A 194 12.00 -1.99 -10.78
C ASP A 194 10.50 -1.80 -10.93
N ALA A 195 9.73 -2.86 -10.69
CA ALA A 195 8.27 -2.82 -10.79
C ALA A 195 7.59 -3.86 -9.91
N TYR A 196 6.37 -3.53 -9.49
CA TYR A 196 5.38 -4.43 -8.93
C TYR A 196 4.21 -4.55 -9.88
N LEU A 197 3.98 -5.76 -10.38
CA LEU A 197 2.84 -6.14 -11.21
C LEU A 197 2.02 -7.19 -10.47
N HIS A 198 0.71 -6.96 -10.36
CA HIS A 198 -0.21 -7.94 -9.80
C HIS A 198 -1.54 -7.96 -10.56
N ALA A 199 -2.07 -9.16 -10.77
CA ALA A 199 -3.42 -9.39 -11.26
C ALA A 199 -4.00 -10.57 -10.49
N GLY A 200 -5.22 -10.46 -9.97
CA GLY A 200 -5.83 -11.58 -9.26
C GLY A 200 -6.49 -11.23 -7.95
N GLY A 201 -6.98 -10.04 -7.82
CA GLY A 201 -7.87 -9.64 -6.73
C GLY A 201 -7.18 -9.45 -5.38
N PHE A 202 -7.06 -8.23 -5.02
CA PHE A 202 -6.84 -7.75 -3.67
C PHE A 202 -7.84 -6.62 -3.40
N TYR A 203 -7.77 -6.03 -2.25
CA TYR A 203 -8.71 -5.01 -1.84
C TYR A 203 -8.06 -3.63 -1.82
N GLU A 204 -8.87 -2.59 -1.70
CA GLU A 204 -8.38 -1.21 -1.68
C GLU A 204 -7.36 -0.97 -0.55
N TRP A 205 -7.53 -1.58 0.61
CA TRP A 205 -6.63 -1.41 1.75
C TRP A 205 -5.23 -2.00 1.54
N ASP A 206 -5.10 -3.06 0.71
CA ASP A 206 -3.78 -3.62 0.35
C ASP A 206 -2.89 -2.59 -0.36
N THR A 207 -3.49 -1.61 -1.05
CA THR A 207 -2.75 -0.75 -1.98
C THR A 207 -2.92 0.75 -1.78
N ALA A 208 -3.95 1.21 -1.07
CA ALA A 208 -4.23 2.65 -0.96
C ALA A 208 -3.03 3.44 -0.40
N ALA A 209 -2.45 3.01 0.70
CA ALA A 209 -1.30 3.69 1.28
C ALA A 209 -0.04 3.58 0.41
N PRO A 210 0.36 2.38 -0.07
CA PRO A 210 1.49 2.24 -0.98
C PRO A 210 1.35 3.09 -2.25
N VAL A 211 0.15 3.16 -2.83
CA VAL A 211 -0.13 3.98 -4.02
C VAL A 211 -0.05 5.47 -3.72
N ALA A 212 -0.62 5.92 -2.60
CA ALA A 212 -0.50 7.33 -2.21
C ALA A 212 0.97 7.77 -2.12
N VAL A 213 1.80 6.95 -1.49
CA VAL A 213 3.24 7.23 -1.38
C VAL A 213 3.94 7.17 -2.73
N ALA A 214 3.65 6.15 -3.57
CA ALA A 214 4.25 5.98 -4.89
C ALA A 214 3.94 7.17 -5.81
N VAL A 215 2.68 7.59 -5.89
CA VAL A 215 2.26 8.75 -6.69
C VAL A 215 2.93 10.03 -6.18
N LYS A 216 2.97 10.23 -4.86
CA LYS A 216 3.62 11.40 -4.25
C LYS A 216 5.12 11.46 -4.52
N ALA A 217 5.78 10.30 -4.62
CA ALA A 217 7.19 10.17 -4.97
C ALA A 217 7.47 10.22 -6.48
N GLY A 218 6.44 10.34 -7.34
CA GLY A 218 6.60 10.46 -8.78
C GLY A 218 6.77 9.13 -9.53
N PHE A 219 6.37 8.02 -8.94
CA PHE A 219 6.31 6.71 -9.62
C PHE A 219 5.05 6.60 -10.49
N HIS A 220 5.13 5.76 -11.52
CA HIS A 220 3.97 5.38 -12.32
C HIS A 220 3.11 4.40 -11.55
N VAL A 221 1.80 4.68 -11.50
CA VAL A 221 0.79 3.78 -10.94
C VAL A 221 -0.40 3.74 -11.90
N SER A 222 -0.79 2.54 -12.30
CA SER A 222 -1.98 2.31 -13.13
C SER A 222 -2.58 0.93 -12.88
N ARG A 223 -3.74 0.69 -13.46
CA ARG A 223 -4.24 -0.66 -13.75
C ARG A 223 -3.35 -1.30 -14.82
N ILE A 224 -3.45 -2.61 -15.00
CA ILE A 224 -2.67 -3.34 -16.03
C ILE A 224 -3.07 -2.97 -17.46
N ASP A 225 -4.24 -2.39 -17.65
CA ASP A 225 -4.70 -1.85 -18.95
C ASP A 225 -4.24 -0.40 -19.18
N GLY A 226 -3.52 0.19 -18.23
CA GLY A 226 -3.05 1.58 -18.27
C GLY A 226 -4.06 2.60 -17.73
N SER A 227 -5.26 2.19 -17.33
CA SER A 227 -6.26 3.09 -16.74
C SER A 227 -5.92 3.47 -15.29
N ASP A 228 -6.58 4.51 -14.78
CA ASP A 228 -6.38 4.98 -13.41
C ASP A 228 -6.87 3.97 -12.37
N VAL A 229 -6.10 3.84 -11.29
CA VAL A 229 -6.54 3.14 -10.08
C VAL A 229 -7.50 4.03 -9.31
N ARG A 230 -8.65 3.50 -8.91
CA ARG A 230 -9.70 4.25 -8.22
C ARG A 230 -10.04 3.60 -6.89
N TYR A 231 -10.21 4.45 -5.87
CA TYR A 231 -10.48 4.06 -4.49
C TYR A 231 -11.84 4.56 -4.01
N ASN A 232 -12.27 4.10 -2.85
CA ASN A 232 -13.56 4.34 -2.23
C ASN A 232 -14.74 3.92 -3.12
N ARG A 233 -14.61 2.71 -3.71
CA ARG A 233 -15.65 2.10 -4.54
C ARG A 233 -16.65 1.32 -3.69
N ASP A 234 -17.87 1.12 -4.23
CA ASP A 234 -18.88 0.30 -3.55
C ASP A 234 -18.37 -1.13 -3.28
N ASN A 235 -17.79 -1.78 -4.29
CA ASN A 235 -17.02 -3.00 -4.10
C ASN A 235 -15.55 -2.60 -3.91
N PRO A 236 -14.95 -2.83 -2.73
CA PRO A 236 -13.57 -2.47 -2.46
C PRO A 236 -12.54 -3.42 -3.12
N LEU A 237 -13.00 -4.39 -3.92
CA LEU A 237 -12.11 -5.27 -4.68
C LEU A 237 -11.35 -4.49 -5.75
N LEU A 238 -10.04 -4.56 -5.73
CA LEU A 238 -9.14 -4.03 -6.74
C LEU A 238 -8.55 -5.19 -7.55
N PRO A 239 -8.86 -5.32 -8.86
CA PRO A 239 -8.52 -6.54 -9.59
C PRO A 239 -7.05 -6.65 -9.97
N ASP A 240 -6.34 -5.54 -10.13
CA ASP A 240 -4.95 -5.53 -10.60
C ASP A 240 -4.26 -4.19 -10.35
N ILE A 241 -2.93 -4.17 -10.44
CA ILE A 241 -2.11 -2.95 -10.32
C ILE A 241 -0.74 -3.12 -10.99
N LEU A 242 -0.24 -2.01 -11.51
CA LEU A 242 1.15 -1.81 -11.93
C LEU A 242 1.72 -0.61 -11.16
N VAL A 243 2.84 -0.81 -10.45
CA VAL A 243 3.65 0.26 -9.86
C VAL A 243 5.06 0.11 -10.37
N CYS A 244 5.62 1.15 -11.00
CA CYS A 244 6.97 1.08 -11.55
C CYS A 244 7.60 2.46 -11.71
N ARG A 245 8.87 2.49 -12.08
CA ARG A 245 9.53 3.72 -12.54
C ARG A 245 8.86 4.21 -13.84
N PRO A 246 8.59 5.52 -14.00
CA PRO A 246 7.93 6.04 -15.21
C PRO A 246 8.63 5.66 -16.52
N ALA A 247 9.96 5.60 -16.51
CA ALA A 247 10.77 5.30 -17.69
C ALA A 247 10.51 3.91 -18.30
N ILE A 248 10.00 2.95 -17.53
CA ILE A 248 9.73 1.58 -17.99
C ILE A 248 8.22 1.26 -18.09
N ALA A 249 7.35 2.21 -17.76
CA ALA A 249 5.91 1.99 -17.75
C ALA A 249 5.38 1.55 -19.14
N GLY A 250 5.82 2.22 -20.19
CA GLY A 250 5.43 1.88 -21.56
C GLY A 250 5.82 0.45 -21.97
N LEU A 251 7.06 0.06 -21.66
CA LEU A 251 7.56 -1.31 -21.90
C LEU A 251 6.71 -2.35 -21.15
N LEU A 252 6.42 -2.11 -19.88
CA LEU A 252 5.62 -3.05 -19.09
C LEU A 252 4.18 -3.17 -19.58
N LEU A 253 3.53 -2.05 -19.89
CA LEU A 253 2.17 -2.06 -20.40
C LEU A 253 2.07 -2.75 -21.78
N GLU A 254 3.10 -2.64 -22.61
CA GLU A 254 3.16 -3.37 -23.89
C GLU A 254 3.32 -4.88 -23.66
N ALA A 255 4.24 -5.29 -22.82
CA ALA A 255 4.44 -6.70 -22.47
C ALA A 255 3.20 -7.33 -21.81
N ILE A 256 2.48 -6.56 -20.96
CA ILE A 256 1.21 -7.00 -20.36
C ILE A 256 0.15 -7.24 -21.45
N ARG A 257 0.04 -6.33 -22.43
CA ARG A 257 -0.89 -6.52 -23.56
C ARG A 257 -0.55 -7.76 -24.37
N GLU A 258 0.72 -7.96 -24.69
CA GLU A 258 1.19 -9.14 -25.42
C GLU A 258 0.84 -10.44 -24.66
N ALA A 259 1.18 -10.51 -23.37
CA ALA A 259 0.89 -11.66 -22.51
C ALA A 259 -0.63 -11.95 -22.42
N THR A 260 -1.47 -10.90 -22.39
CA THR A 260 -2.93 -11.06 -22.28
C THR A 260 -3.58 -11.52 -23.60
N HIS A 261 -3.00 -11.19 -24.76
CA HIS A 261 -3.54 -11.60 -26.07
C HIS A 261 -3.03 -12.96 -26.53
N ALA A 262 -2.03 -13.53 -25.87
CA ALA A 262 -1.48 -14.85 -26.17
C ALA A 262 -2.28 -16.02 -25.55
N ILE A 263 -3.30 -15.71 -24.78
CA ILE A 263 -4.23 -16.66 -24.13
C ILE A 263 -5.54 -16.72 -24.94
#